data_a72d66ad19930681f489ea7cf26e7f10
#
_entry.id   a72d66ad19930681f489ea7cf26e7f10
#
_cell.length_a   1.000
_cell.length_b   1.000
_cell.length_c   1.000
_cell.angle_alpha   90.00
_cell.angle_beta   90.00
_cell.angle_gamma   90.00
#
_symmetry.space_group_name_H-M   'P 1'
#
loop_
_entity.id
_entity.type
_entity.pdbx_description
1 polymer ?
#
loop_
_entity_poly.entity_id
_entity_poly.type
_entity_poly.pdbx_seq_one_letter_code
_entity_poly.pdbx_strand_id
1 'polypeptide(L)'
;MVDTNIKKEKPKYSTWENTIYLLKNLWKWDKLLFSLSLIQIPITVIIPLLGIYMPKALIDSVTEGVSANQLMINIGIPILGIIILKTISKVILNGTIGKKISHRMKYVKLLVDKQLDTDFENIDGPEAQQRFTKANMSSSANSSATEAIIKLSIEFFSNILGFVLYAGIISTIHPFILIFLILSAAINYFVGKYVNNYEHKNKGNLAPIEKKLRYIRFKTGDFKSAKDMRLYNMSPWFQGMYHKLLKKRIYFQKKNVNRRYFANIIDGILLLIRDGITYGFLIYSVLYKNMPIGDFVLYFGVVAGFSAWLTGIVKNLNELNSISLETNDLRTALEMEDRMNRGAGVVLPKPFELPCDIELKNLYYKYPSAEDYTIKGINLHIKEGEKLALVGVNGAGKTTLVKLICGLYTPTKGEIYINGKKSNLYNRDEYYTLFSIVFQDTYLLPVSIEKNIALESEEDIDDEKMDRVLNMSGLIEKTKSLPKGRDTLLVKSVYDEAIELSGGETQKLMLARALYKDAPIIILDEPTAALDPIAENEIYQKYNELTKNHTSIFISHRLSSTRFCDRIVFIEDGKIIEEGDHYTLMEDGGKYRKMYDMQAHYYKDNIGGEEYAKEQI
;
A
#
# COMPACT_ATOMS: atom_id res chain seq x y z
N MET A 1 -18.99 18.92 -5.59
CA MET A 1 -19.07 18.32 -4.25
C MET A 1 -19.55 16.90 -4.46
N VAL A 2 -18.67 15.96 -4.64
CA VAL A 2 -19.05 14.55 -4.75
C VAL A 2 -19.10 14.03 -3.32
N ASP A 3 -20.31 13.78 -2.82
CA ASP A 3 -20.59 13.11 -1.55
C ASP A 3 -20.24 11.63 -1.75
N THR A 4 -18.98 11.30 -1.59
CA THR A 4 -18.58 9.90 -1.50
C THR A 4 -19.00 9.39 -0.13
N ASN A 5 -20.24 8.95 -0.02
CA ASN A 5 -20.71 8.03 1.00
C ASN A 5 -19.98 6.68 0.79
N ILE A 6 -18.70 6.64 1.16
CA ILE A 6 -17.99 5.37 1.29
C ILE A 6 -18.69 4.62 2.42
N LYS A 7 -19.55 3.66 2.07
CA LYS A 7 -20.09 2.68 3.03
C LYS A 7 -18.87 2.11 3.75
N LYS A 8 -18.75 2.40 5.06
CA LYS A 8 -17.75 1.76 5.92
C LYS A 8 -18.06 0.27 5.92
N GLU A 9 -17.37 -0.49 5.11
CA GLU A 9 -17.43 -1.94 5.19
C GLU A 9 -17.02 -2.36 6.61
N LYS A 10 -17.81 -3.25 7.21
CA LYS A 10 -17.43 -3.83 8.50
C LYS A 10 -16.13 -4.60 8.34
N PRO A 11 -15.22 -4.55 9.33
CA PRO A 11 -14.00 -5.35 9.27
C PRO A 11 -14.33 -6.82 9.01
N LYS A 12 -13.61 -7.45 8.07
CA LYS A 12 -13.80 -8.86 7.72
C LYS A 12 -13.48 -9.78 8.91
N TYR A 13 -12.52 -9.37 9.76
CA TYR A 13 -12.01 -10.14 10.88
C TYR A 13 -12.21 -9.41 12.19
N SER A 14 -12.52 -10.19 13.25
CA SER A 14 -12.64 -9.69 14.63
C SER A 14 -11.27 -9.28 15.20
N THR A 15 -11.28 -8.51 16.30
CA THR A 15 -10.05 -8.11 17.00
C THR A 15 -9.23 -9.31 17.46
N TRP A 16 -9.86 -10.36 17.96
CA TRP A 16 -9.17 -11.55 18.43
C TRP A 16 -8.59 -12.40 17.29
N GLU A 17 -9.31 -12.55 16.18
CA GLU A 17 -8.79 -13.24 15.00
C GLU A 17 -7.53 -12.57 14.45
N ASN A 18 -7.54 -11.24 14.36
CA ASN A 18 -6.38 -10.48 13.92
C ASN A 18 -5.21 -10.56 14.91
N THR A 19 -5.50 -10.51 16.22
CA THR A 19 -4.47 -10.68 17.26
C THR A 19 -3.83 -12.06 17.18
N ILE A 20 -4.65 -13.12 17.08
CA ILE A 20 -4.18 -14.51 16.96
C ILE A 20 -3.36 -14.69 15.66
N TYR A 21 -3.81 -14.10 14.55
CA TYR A 21 -3.07 -14.13 13.28
C TYR A 21 -1.65 -13.55 13.43
N LEU A 22 -1.51 -12.38 14.05
CA LEU A 22 -0.20 -11.76 14.26
C LEU A 22 0.69 -12.58 15.22
N LEU A 23 0.13 -13.11 16.33
CA LEU A 23 0.87 -13.92 17.28
C LEU A 23 1.27 -15.28 16.71
N LYS A 24 0.40 -15.91 15.89
CA LYS A 24 0.72 -17.15 15.18
C LYS A 24 1.87 -16.97 14.20
N ASN A 25 1.88 -15.86 13.47
CA ASN A 25 2.97 -15.52 12.57
C ASN A 25 4.27 -15.23 13.35
N LEU A 26 4.17 -14.55 14.49
CA LEU A 26 5.33 -14.33 15.36
C LEU A 26 5.94 -15.65 15.82
N TRP A 27 5.13 -16.60 16.31
CA TRP A 27 5.58 -17.93 16.68
C TRP A 27 6.20 -18.70 15.50
N LYS A 28 5.56 -18.64 14.33
CA LYS A 28 6.02 -19.35 13.12
C LYS A 28 7.36 -18.82 12.63
N TRP A 29 7.58 -17.52 12.66
CA TRP A 29 8.72 -16.87 12.02
C TRP A 29 9.91 -16.59 12.94
N ASP A 30 9.69 -16.38 14.24
CA ASP A 30 10.75 -16.15 15.23
C ASP A 30 10.34 -16.64 16.61
N LYS A 31 10.55 -17.96 16.83
CA LYS A 31 10.26 -18.63 18.12
C LYS A 31 11.04 -18.00 19.27
N LEU A 32 12.30 -17.55 19.02
CA LEU A 32 13.12 -16.93 20.05
C LEU A 32 12.53 -15.59 20.52
N LEU A 33 12.12 -14.74 19.57
CA LEU A 33 11.47 -13.45 19.90
C LEU A 33 10.17 -13.68 20.69
N PHE A 34 9.38 -14.67 20.30
CA PHE A 34 8.15 -15.03 21.03
C PHE A 34 8.47 -15.51 22.46
N SER A 35 9.43 -16.43 22.65
CA SER A 35 9.83 -16.94 23.96
C SER A 35 10.40 -15.86 24.86
N LEU A 36 11.26 -14.97 24.33
CA LEU A 36 11.80 -13.83 25.09
C LEU A 36 10.67 -12.85 25.50
N SER A 37 9.66 -12.69 24.65
CA SER A 37 8.47 -11.87 24.98
C SER A 37 7.66 -12.49 26.12
N LEU A 38 7.52 -13.81 26.17
CA LEU A 38 6.86 -14.51 27.27
C LEU A 38 7.63 -14.37 28.59
N ILE A 39 8.96 -14.48 28.58
CA ILE A 39 9.81 -14.29 29.77
C ILE A 39 9.69 -12.85 30.29
N GLN A 40 9.51 -11.87 29.43
CA GLN A 40 9.36 -10.47 29.83
C GLN A 40 8.10 -10.22 30.67
N ILE A 41 7.03 -10.99 30.48
CA ILE A 41 5.74 -10.83 31.18
C ILE A 41 5.89 -10.92 32.71
N PRO A 42 6.37 -12.03 33.30
CA PRO A 42 6.53 -12.11 34.75
C PRO A 42 7.57 -11.14 35.28
N ILE A 43 8.64 -10.86 34.55
CA ILE A 43 9.66 -9.88 34.96
C ILE A 43 9.04 -8.48 35.16
N THR A 44 8.17 -8.07 34.25
CA THR A 44 7.47 -6.77 34.31
C THR A 44 6.59 -6.63 35.56
N VAL A 45 6.06 -7.73 36.09
CA VAL A 45 5.17 -7.76 37.26
C VAL A 45 5.97 -7.94 38.58
N ILE A 46 6.97 -8.80 38.56
CA ILE A 46 7.76 -9.12 39.77
C ILE A 46 8.60 -7.90 40.23
N ILE A 47 9.16 -7.13 39.32
CA ILE A 47 9.99 -5.96 39.67
C ILE A 47 9.22 -4.94 40.53
N PRO A 48 8.02 -4.44 40.15
CA PRO A 48 7.24 -3.56 41.01
C PRO A 48 6.80 -4.22 42.33
N LEU A 49 6.46 -5.51 42.31
CA LEU A 49 6.06 -6.24 43.50
C LEU A 49 7.20 -6.31 44.53
N LEU A 50 8.43 -6.64 44.13
CA LEU A 50 9.60 -6.59 44.98
C LEU A 50 9.86 -5.17 45.50
N GLY A 51 9.64 -4.15 44.66
CA GLY A 51 9.76 -2.74 45.07
C GLY A 51 8.77 -2.34 46.17
N ILE A 52 7.57 -2.91 46.16
CA ILE A 52 6.56 -2.68 47.21
C ILE A 52 6.84 -3.53 48.46
N TYR A 53 7.37 -4.74 48.29
CA TYR A 53 7.69 -5.65 49.39
C TYR A 53 8.89 -5.16 50.23
N MET A 54 9.87 -4.52 49.60
CA MET A 54 11.13 -4.08 50.26
C MET A 54 10.90 -3.13 51.45
N PRO A 55 10.08 -2.07 51.39
CA PRO A 55 9.79 -1.23 52.55
C PRO A 55 9.12 -1.99 53.72
N LYS A 56 8.24 -2.97 53.41
CA LYS A 56 7.66 -3.85 54.43
C LYS A 56 8.76 -4.64 55.13
N ALA A 57 9.63 -5.33 54.38
CA ALA A 57 10.72 -6.13 54.93
C ALA A 57 11.69 -5.30 55.81
N LEU A 58 11.92 -4.04 55.43
CA LEU A 58 12.72 -3.12 56.25
C LEU A 58 12.03 -2.80 57.57
N ILE A 59 10.75 -2.40 57.55
CA ILE A 59 10.00 -1.99 58.73
C ILE A 59 9.85 -3.18 59.69
N ASP A 60 9.45 -4.35 59.19
CA ASP A 60 9.31 -5.54 59.99
C ASP A 60 10.65 -5.92 60.67
N SER A 61 11.77 -5.89 59.96
CA SER A 61 13.08 -6.18 60.49
C SER A 61 13.51 -5.19 61.58
N VAL A 62 13.19 -3.92 61.46
CA VAL A 62 13.47 -2.90 62.47
C VAL A 62 12.55 -3.05 63.70
N THR A 63 11.26 -3.32 63.52
CA THR A 63 10.31 -3.47 64.62
C THR A 63 10.50 -4.75 65.42
N GLU A 64 10.99 -5.82 64.79
CA GLU A 64 11.32 -7.11 65.42
C GLU A 64 12.74 -7.09 66.06
N GLY A 65 13.52 -6.04 65.85
CA GLY A 65 14.84 -5.88 66.45
C GLY A 65 15.86 -6.90 65.95
N VAL A 66 15.77 -7.33 64.69
CA VAL A 66 16.70 -8.36 64.11
C VAL A 66 18.14 -7.84 64.06
N SER A 67 19.10 -8.77 64.03
CA SER A 67 20.51 -8.41 63.90
C SER A 67 20.83 -7.65 62.62
N ALA A 68 21.85 -6.80 62.62
CA ALA A 68 22.30 -6.04 61.44
C ALA A 68 22.58 -6.94 60.23
N ASN A 69 23.11 -8.16 60.44
CA ASN A 69 23.37 -9.11 59.37
C ASN A 69 22.04 -9.62 58.74
N GLN A 70 21.05 -9.94 59.58
CA GLN A 70 19.73 -10.38 59.11
C GLN A 70 19.00 -9.25 58.35
N LEU A 71 19.09 -8.03 58.85
CA LEU A 71 18.58 -6.82 58.17
C LEU A 71 19.17 -6.68 56.76
N MET A 72 20.52 -6.81 56.65
CA MET A 72 21.21 -6.76 55.34
C MET A 72 20.76 -7.85 54.40
N ILE A 73 20.49 -9.04 54.90
CA ILE A 73 19.97 -10.15 54.07
C ILE A 73 18.55 -9.86 53.62
N ASN A 74 17.64 -9.46 54.52
CA ASN A 74 16.22 -9.23 54.24
C ASN A 74 16.01 -8.10 53.21
N ILE A 75 16.89 -7.12 53.14
CA ILE A 75 16.84 -6.03 52.16
C ILE A 75 17.72 -6.31 50.95
N GLY A 76 18.88 -6.91 51.14
CA GLY A 76 19.84 -7.18 50.09
C GLY A 76 19.33 -8.17 49.04
N ILE A 77 18.63 -9.22 49.47
CA ILE A 77 18.06 -10.19 48.53
C ILE A 77 17.04 -9.57 47.55
N PRO A 78 16.02 -8.80 48.01
CA PRO A 78 15.08 -8.12 47.11
C PRO A 78 15.78 -7.09 46.19
N ILE A 79 16.76 -6.32 46.70
CA ILE A 79 17.53 -5.37 45.87
C ILE A 79 18.28 -6.09 44.76
N LEU A 80 19.01 -7.17 45.13
CA LEU A 80 19.77 -7.95 44.17
C LEU A 80 18.82 -8.56 43.13
N GLY A 81 17.66 -9.08 43.57
CA GLY A 81 16.60 -9.58 42.68
C GLY A 81 16.12 -8.52 41.69
N ILE A 82 15.84 -7.30 42.15
CA ILE A 82 15.43 -6.18 41.29
C ILE A 82 16.53 -5.84 40.28
N ILE A 83 17.79 -5.78 40.70
CA ILE A 83 18.93 -5.48 39.81
C ILE A 83 19.07 -6.53 38.73
N ILE A 84 19.04 -7.83 39.11
CA ILE A 84 19.16 -8.94 38.17
C ILE A 84 17.98 -8.91 37.17
N LEU A 85 16.76 -8.82 37.66
CA LEU A 85 15.57 -8.82 36.79
C LEU A 85 15.52 -7.61 35.86
N LYS A 86 15.89 -6.40 36.35
CA LYS A 86 15.99 -5.19 35.49
C LYS A 86 17.09 -5.36 34.43
N THR A 87 18.21 -5.94 34.79
CA THR A 87 19.30 -6.20 33.83
C THR A 87 18.84 -7.18 32.75
N ILE A 88 18.24 -8.32 33.14
CA ILE A 88 17.69 -9.31 32.20
C ILE A 88 16.65 -8.65 31.30
N SER A 89 15.70 -7.90 31.87
CA SER A 89 14.68 -7.17 31.11
C SER A 89 15.31 -6.24 30.07
N LYS A 90 16.33 -5.47 30.46
CA LYS A 90 17.01 -4.52 29.56
C LYS A 90 17.79 -5.23 28.46
N VAL A 91 18.43 -6.35 28.76
CA VAL A 91 19.13 -7.18 27.78
C VAL A 91 18.13 -7.75 26.76
N ILE A 92 16.98 -8.27 27.21
CA ILE A 92 15.92 -8.78 26.34
C ILE A 92 15.38 -7.66 25.45
N LEU A 93 15.02 -6.51 26.03
CA LEU A 93 14.45 -5.38 25.28
C LEU A 93 15.40 -4.87 24.19
N ASN A 94 16.66 -4.65 24.53
CA ASN A 94 17.66 -4.17 23.58
C ASN A 94 18.03 -5.23 22.53
N GLY A 95 18.22 -6.48 22.95
CA GLY A 95 18.56 -7.60 22.08
C GLY A 95 17.44 -7.99 21.09
N THR A 96 16.20 -7.58 21.38
CA THR A 96 15.05 -7.88 20.50
C THR A 96 14.68 -6.78 19.52
N ILE A 97 15.32 -5.59 19.57
CA ILE A 97 14.99 -4.47 18.67
C ILE A 97 15.14 -4.88 17.19
N GLY A 98 16.31 -5.40 16.80
CA GLY A 98 16.56 -5.84 15.43
C GLY A 98 15.62 -6.95 14.97
N LYS A 99 15.28 -7.89 15.88
CA LYS A 99 14.34 -8.98 15.60
C LYS A 99 12.92 -8.49 15.35
N LYS A 100 12.44 -7.49 16.09
CA LYS A 100 11.13 -6.85 15.89
C LYS A 100 11.07 -6.18 14.53
N ILE A 101 12.11 -5.44 14.14
CA ILE A 101 12.21 -4.81 12.82
C ILE A 101 12.23 -5.89 11.73
N SER A 102 13.05 -6.94 11.88
CA SER A 102 13.09 -8.06 10.93
C SER A 102 11.74 -8.75 10.78
N HIS A 103 11.01 -8.95 11.89
CA HIS A 103 9.65 -9.51 11.87
C HIS A 103 8.69 -8.63 11.07
N ARG A 104 8.71 -7.31 11.26
CA ARG A 104 7.93 -6.36 10.49
C ARG A 104 8.28 -6.38 9.00
N MET A 105 9.58 -6.46 8.67
CA MET A 105 10.05 -6.52 7.28
C MET A 105 9.53 -7.74 6.52
N LYS A 106 9.24 -8.85 7.21
CA LYS A 106 8.58 -10.01 6.56
C LYS A 106 7.18 -9.69 6.04
N TYR A 107 6.42 -8.85 6.76
CA TYR A 107 5.11 -8.40 6.27
C TYR A 107 5.25 -7.41 5.10
N VAL A 108 6.26 -6.53 5.16
CA VAL A 108 6.58 -5.65 4.02
C VAL A 108 6.88 -6.49 2.79
N LYS A 109 7.73 -7.54 2.94
CA LYS A 109 8.03 -8.46 1.84
C LYS A 109 6.77 -9.14 1.30
N LEU A 110 5.90 -9.69 2.18
CA LEU A 110 4.65 -10.31 1.75
C LEU A 110 3.74 -9.36 0.96
N LEU A 111 3.67 -8.08 1.37
CA LEU A 111 2.89 -7.08 0.62
C LEU A 111 3.51 -6.74 -0.73
N VAL A 112 4.84 -6.62 -0.79
CA VAL A 112 5.56 -6.39 -2.04
C VAL A 112 5.39 -7.59 -2.97
N ASP A 113 5.61 -8.81 -2.47
CA ASP A 113 5.42 -10.04 -3.24
C ASP A 113 3.97 -10.11 -3.78
N LYS A 114 2.95 -9.84 -2.95
CA LYS A 114 1.55 -9.83 -3.39
C LYS A 114 1.28 -8.72 -4.41
N GLN A 115 1.87 -7.54 -4.25
CA GLN A 115 1.67 -6.41 -5.17
C GLN A 115 2.32 -6.66 -6.53
N LEU A 116 3.47 -7.30 -6.56
CA LEU A 116 4.16 -7.68 -7.81
C LEU A 116 3.45 -8.82 -8.52
N ASP A 117 2.76 -9.65 -7.79
CA ASP A 117 2.36 -10.98 -8.17
C ASP A 117 0.85 -11.16 -8.40
N THR A 118 0.01 -10.20 -7.94
CA THR A 118 -1.45 -10.25 -8.14
C THR A 118 -1.85 -9.86 -9.56
N ASP A 119 -3.06 -10.18 -9.97
CA ASP A 119 -3.62 -9.74 -11.25
C ASP A 119 -3.60 -8.21 -11.34
N PHE A 120 -3.32 -7.68 -12.53
CA PHE A 120 -3.22 -6.24 -12.77
C PHE A 120 -4.50 -5.48 -12.35
N GLU A 121 -5.67 -6.07 -12.55
CA GLU A 121 -6.97 -5.54 -12.16
C GLU A 121 -7.07 -5.26 -10.65
N ASN A 122 -6.33 -6.00 -9.83
CA ASN A 122 -6.26 -5.86 -8.38
C ASN A 122 -5.41 -4.68 -7.91
N ILE A 123 -4.51 -4.16 -8.76
CA ILE A 123 -3.60 -3.04 -8.44
C ILE A 123 -3.93 -1.77 -9.22
N ASP A 124 -4.71 -1.87 -10.29
CA ASP A 124 -5.08 -0.73 -11.11
C ASP A 124 -6.23 0.10 -10.49
N GLY A 125 -6.13 1.40 -10.65
CA GLY A 125 -7.13 2.35 -10.23
C GLY A 125 -7.00 2.87 -8.78
N PRO A 126 -7.76 3.93 -8.45
CA PRO A 126 -7.63 4.65 -7.17
C PRO A 126 -8.03 3.81 -5.94
N GLU A 127 -9.00 2.90 -6.09
CA GLU A 127 -9.48 2.05 -4.99
C GLU A 127 -8.44 0.99 -4.61
N ALA A 128 -7.82 0.37 -5.63
CA ALA A 128 -6.75 -0.60 -5.44
C ALA A 128 -5.52 0.06 -4.78
N GLN A 129 -5.08 1.21 -5.28
CA GLN A 129 -3.99 1.99 -4.69
C GLN A 129 -4.29 2.38 -3.24
N GLN A 130 -5.53 2.77 -2.93
CA GLN A 130 -5.93 3.09 -1.56
C GLN A 130 -5.88 1.86 -0.66
N ARG A 131 -6.27 0.68 -1.14
CA ARG A 131 -6.23 -0.60 -0.42
C ARG A 131 -4.80 -0.97 -0.04
N PHE A 132 -3.87 -0.97 -1.00
CA PHE A 132 -2.46 -1.23 -0.73
C PHE A 132 -1.81 -0.16 0.15
N THR A 133 -2.17 1.11 -0.01
CA THR A 133 -1.69 2.19 0.87
C THR A 133 -2.12 1.96 2.33
N LYS A 134 -3.36 1.54 2.58
CA LYS A 134 -3.83 1.19 3.93
C LYS A 134 -3.12 -0.04 4.49
N ALA A 135 -2.96 -1.08 3.67
CA ALA A 135 -2.24 -2.29 4.04
C ALA A 135 -0.78 -1.99 4.42
N ASN A 136 -0.09 -1.16 3.63
CA ASN A 136 1.28 -0.73 3.93
C ASN A 136 1.41 0.02 5.26
N MET A 137 0.38 0.76 5.71
CA MET A 137 0.40 1.44 7.01
C MET A 137 0.57 0.46 8.18
N SER A 138 0.12 -0.79 8.05
CA SER A 138 0.26 -1.83 9.08
C SER A 138 1.70 -2.26 9.35
N SER A 139 2.64 -1.93 8.44
CA SER A 139 4.05 -2.34 8.51
C SER A 139 5.04 -1.23 8.16
N SER A 140 4.60 0.03 8.01
CA SER A 140 5.43 1.15 7.54
C SER A 140 6.36 1.74 8.60
N ALA A 141 6.09 1.56 9.89
CA ALA A 141 6.84 2.17 10.99
C ALA A 141 6.96 1.24 12.20
N ASN A 142 7.88 1.54 13.10
CA ASN A 142 8.10 0.76 14.33
C ASN A 142 6.88 0.76 15.28
N SER A 143 5.95 1.70 15.11
CA SER A 143 4.68 1.77 15.87
C SER A 143 3.50 1.16 15.14
N SER A 144 3.69 0.60 13.94
CA SER A 144 2.62 -0.02 13.16
C SER A 144 2.23 -1.40 13.70
N ALA A 145 1.04 -1.86 13.33
CA ALA A 145 0.38 -3.05 13.89
C ALA A 145 1.29 -4.28 13.98
N THR A 146 2.05 -4.58 12.92
CA THR A 146 2.88 -5.79 12.81
C THR A 146 4.08 -5.82 13.77
N GLU A 147 4.54 -4.68 14.26
CA GLU A 147 5.60 -4.59 15.28
C GLU A 147 5.02 -4.27 16.66
N ALA A 148 4.04 -3.37 16.72
CA ALA A 148 3.42 -2.93 17.97
C ALA A 148 2.74 -4.06 18.74
N ILE A 149 2.22 -5.09 18.04
CA ILE A 149 1.57 -6.25 18.66
C ILE A 149 2.48 -6.96 19.66
N ILE A 150 3.80 -7.00 19.42
CA ILE A 150 4.77 -7.69 20.30
C ILE A 150 4.82 -6.98 21.64
N LYS A 151 5.00 -5.66 21.63
CA LYS A 151 5.02 -4.84 22.85
C LYS A 151 3.67 -4.89 23.56
N LEU A 152 2.60 -4.70 22.81
CA LEU A 152 1.24 -4.67 23.34
C LEU A 152 0.82 -5.99 23.98
N SER A 153 1.25 -7.12 23.41
CA SER A 153 0.99 -8.45 24.01
C SER A 153 1.71 -8.61 25.35
N ILE A 154 2.98 -8.19 25.44
CA ILE A 154 3.72 -8.22 26.71
C ILE A 154 2.99 -7.36 27.74
N GLU A 155 2.63 -6.12 27.41
CA GLU A 155 1.93 -5.20 28.30
C GLU A 155 0.56 -5.76 28.73
N PHE A 156 -0.23 -6.28 27.80
CA PHE A 156 -1.55 -6.82 28.06
C PHE A 156 -1.52 -8.02 29.04
N PHE A 157 -0.68 -9.00 28.76
CA PHE A 157 -0.55 -10.17 29.63
C PHE A 157 0.12 -9.82 30.96
N SER A 158 1.07 -8.89 31.00
CA SER A 158 1.65 -8.37 32.24
C SER A 158 0.59 -7.66 33.09
N ASN A 159 -0.27 -6.85 32.47
CA ASN A 159 -1.35 -6.18 33.18
C ASN A 159 -2.37 -7.17 33.77
N ILE A 160 -2.71 -8.24 33.03
CA ILE A 160 -3.58 -9.31 33.56
C ILE A 160 -2.92 -10.04 34.72
N LEU A 161 -1.64 -10.45 34.56
CA LEU A 161 -0.91 -11.14 35.61
C LEU A 161 -0.75 -10.27 36.87
N GLY A 162 -0.39 -8.98 36.68
CA GLY A 162 -0.29 -8.01 37.76
C GLY A 162 -1.64 -7.80 38.46
N PHE A 163 -2.72 -7.63 37.70
CA PHE A 163 -4.07 -7.54 38.26
C PHE A 163 -4.43 -8.74 39.14
N VAL A 164 -4.20 -9.97 38.66
CA VAL A 164 -4.51 -11.21 39.40
C VAL A 164 -3.68 -11.31 40.68
N LEU A 165 -2.36 -11.07 40.60
CA LEU A 165 -1.47 -11.15 41.77
C LEU A 165 -1.82 -10.07 42.83
N TYR A 166 -2.03 -8.82 42.41
CA TYR A 166 -2.36 -7.74 43.34
C TYR A 166 -3.77 -7.91 43.93
N ALA A 167 -4.74 -8.39 43.14
CA ALA A 167 -6.05 -8.76 43.63
C ALA A 167 -5.99 -9.87 44.71
N GLY A 168 -5.14 -10.87 44.50
CA GLY A 168 -4.88 -11.92 45.50
C GLY A 168 -4.36 -11.35 46.81
N ILE A 169 -3.38 -10.44 46.78
CA ILE A 169 -2.84 -9.79 47.97
C ILE A 169 -3.91 -8.90 48.66
N ILE A 170 -4.71 -8.12 47.91
CA ILE A 170 -5.74 -7.25 48.47
C ILE A 170 -6.86 -8.07 49.13
N SER A 171 -7.19 -9.23 48.56
CA SER A 171 -8.26 -10.09 49.11
C SER A 171 -7.95 -10.60 50.53
N THR A 172 -6.67 -10.65 50.94
CA THR A 172 -6.25 -11.07 52.27
C THR A 172 -6.57 -9.99 53.34
N ILE A 173 -6.76 -8.72 52.95
CA ILE A 173 -7.12 -7.63 53.87
C ILE A 173 -8.63 -7.69 54.21
N HIS A 174 -9.41 -7.46 53.17
CA HIS A 174 -10.88 -7.48 53.25
C HIS A 174 -11.51 -7.52 51.85
N PRO A 175 -12.40 -8.47 51.56
CA PRO A 175 -12.99 -8.60 50.21
C PRO A 175 -13.75 -7.34 49.75
N PHE A 176 -14.28 -6.55 50.65
CA PHE A 176 -14.98 -5.31 50.34
C PHE A 176 -14.09 -4.28 49.61
N ILE A 177 -12.81 -4.18 50.00
CA ILE A 177 -11.88 -3.26 49.35
C ILE A 177 -11.68 -3.66 47.87
N LEU A 178 -11.53 -4.97 47.59
CA LEU A 178 -11.38 -5.47 46.24
C LEU A 178 -12.62 -5.15 45.39
N ILE A 179 -13.84 -5.40 45.92
CA ILE A 179 -15.08 -5.07 45.20
C ILE A 179 -15.17 -3.57 44.92
N PHE A 180 -14.81 -2.71 45.86
CA PHE A 180 -14.83 -1.27 45.70
C PHE A 180 -13.80 -0.77 44.65
N LEU A 181 -12.61 -1.35 44.64
CA LEU A 181 -11.59 -1.07 43.64
C LEU A 181 -12.05 -1.48 42.22
N ILE A 182 -12.66 -2.64 42.07
CA ILE A 182 -13.22 -3.11 40.79
C ILE A 182 -14.36 -2.20 40.34
N LEU A 183 -15.27 -1.77 41.25
CA LEU A 183 -16.37 -0.87 40.92
C LEU A 183 -15.85 0.50 40.42
N SER A 184 -14.87 1.08 41.11
CA SER A 184 -14.28 2.36 40.70
C SER A 184 -13.63 2.26 39.32
N ALA A 185 -12.96 1.16 39.02
CA ALA A 185 -12.37 0.90 37.73
C ALA A 185 -13.42 0.64 36.63
N ALA A 186 -14.53 0.00 36.94
CA ALA A 186 -15.65 -0.14 36.02
C ALA A 186 -16.22 1.23 35.62
N ILE A 187 -16.36 2.16 36.59
CA ILE A 187 -16.79 3.54 36.29
C ILE A 187 -15.81 4.20 35.33
N ASN A 188 -14.50 4.13 35.61
CA ASN A 188 -13.46 4.67 34.73
C ASN A 188 -13.48 4.05 33.32
N TYR A 189 -13.73 2.76 33.22
CA TYR A 189 -13.93 2.09 31.94
C TYR A 189 -15.07 2.69 31.13
N PHE A 190 -16.25 2.90 31.74
CA PHE A 190 -17.40 3.48 31.06
C PHE A 190 -17.15 4.93 30.63
N VAL A 191 -16.49 5.74 31.49
CA VAL A 191 -16.08 7.11 31.15
C VAL A 191 -15.10 7.11 29.98
N GLY A 192 -14.08 6.28 30.04
CA GLY A 192 -13.12 6.11 28.94
C GLY A 192 -13.77 5.66 27.64
N LYS A 193 -14.70 4.68 27.71
CA LYS A 193 -15.46 4.21 26.55
C LYS A 193 -16.31 5.32 25.93
N TYR A 194 -16.94 6.17 26.75
CA TYR A 194 -17.68 7.33 26.25
C TYR A 194 -16.79 8.31 25.50
N VAL A 195 -15.61 8.64 26.02
CA VAL A 195 -14.63 9.52 25.35
C VAL A 195 -14.14 8.90 24.05
N ASN A 196 -13.77 7.62 24.08
CA ASN A 196 -13.29 6.91 22.90
C ASN A 196 -14.35 6.84 21.79
N ASN A 197 -15.60 6.59 22.14
CA ASN A 197 -16.71 6.60 21.18
C ASN A 197 -16.91 7.99 20.57
N TYR A 198 -16.78 9.06 21.36
CA TYR A 198 -16.86 10.43 20.89
C TYR A 198 -15.69 10.75 19.92
N GLU A 199 -14.46 10.39 20.29
CA GLU A 199 -13.29 10.58 19.43
C GLU A 199 -13.42 9.80 18.12
N HIS A 200 -13.91 8.56 18.18
CA HIS A 200 -14.17 7.73 17.00
C HIS A 200 -15.21 8.37 16.07
N LYS A 201 -16.32 8.87 16.63
CA LYS A 201 -17.33 9.61 15.85
C LYS A 201 -16.74 10.87 15.21
N ASN A 202 -15.87 11.56 15.93
CA ASN A 202 -15.20 12.78 15.47
C ASN A 202 -14.09 12.53 14.43
N LYS A 203 -13.51 11.32 14.36
CA LYS A 203 -12.58 10.91 13.30
C LYS A 203 -13.19 11.08 11.90
N GLY A 204 -14.49 10.87 11.75
CA GLY A 204 -15.20 11.09 10.49
C GLY A 204 -15.10 12.53 9.98
N ASN A 205 -15.08 13.50 10.89
CA ASN A 205 -14.93 14.93 10.56
C ASN A 205 -13.46 15.34 10.32
N LEU A 206 -12.52 14.67 11.00
CA LEU A 206 -11.09 14.96 10.91
C LEU A 206 -10.44 14.35 9.68
N ALA A 207 -10.82 13.14 9.29
CA ALA A 207 -10.20 12.40 8.19
C ALA A 207 -10.21 13.16 6.84
N PRO A 208 -11.30 13.80 6.39
CA PRO A 208 -11.30 14.61 5.17
C PRO A 208 -10.37 15.84 5.26
N ILE A 209 -10.27 16.45 6.45
CA ILE A 209 -9.39 17.61 6.68
C ILE A 209 -7.93 17.17 6.61
N GLU A 210 -7.58 16.06 7.24
CA GLU A 210 -6.22 15.50 7.22
C GLU A 210 -5.81 15.03 5.82
N LYS A 211 -6.74 14.44 5.05
CA LYS A 211 -6.50 14.10 3.63
C LYS A 211 -6.13 15.34 2.82
N LYS A 212 -6.88 16.43 2.98
CA LYS A 212 -6.61 17.71 2.29
C LYS A 212 -5.30 18.35 2.72
N LEU A 213 -4.98 18.36 4.03
CA LEU A 213 -3.70 18.85 4.54
C LEU A 213 -2.52 18.04 4.03
N ARG A 214 -2.64 16.72 3.95
CA ARG A 214 -1.63 15.82 3.39
C ARG A 214 -1.43 16.09 1.90
N TYR A 215 -2.50 16.26 1.14
CA TYR A 215 -2.44 16.60 -0.27
C TYR A 215 -1.68 17.92 -0.52
N ILE A 216 -2.00 18.99 0.24
CA ILE A 216 -1.30 20.26 0.15
C ILE A 216 0.19 20.07 0.42
N ARG A 217 0.55 19.37 1.51
CA ARG A 217 1.95 19.11 1.86
C ARG A 217 2.68 18.33 0.77
N PHE A 218 2.04 17.31 0.21
CA PHE A 218 2.61 16.52 -0.87
C PHE A 218 2.83 17.37 -2.12
N LYS A 219 1.82 18.16 -2.54
CA LYS A 219 1.91 18.99 -3.74
C LYS A 219 2.90 20.14 -3.62
N THR A 220 3.02 20.75 -2.45
CA THR A 220 4.03 21.81 -2.22
C THR A 220 5.47 21.28 -2.19
N GLY A 221 5.67 19.99 -1.93
CA GLY A 221 6.96 19.30 -2.02
C GLY A 221 7.25 18.66 -3.37
N ASP A 222 6.32 18.67 -4.32
CA ASP A 222 6.47 18.06 -5.63
C ASP A 222 7.23 19.02 -6.59
N PHE A 223 8.45 18.62 -6.99
CA PHE A 223 9.30 19.39 -7.90
C PHE A 223 8.65 19.65 -9.26
N LYS A 224 7.80 18.74 -9.75
CA LYS A 224 7.10 18.91 -11.05
C LYS A 224 6.15 20.11 -11.05
N SER A 225 5.51 20.38 -9.91
CA SER A 225 4.61 21.52 -9.77
C SER A 225 5.31 22.83 -9.35
N ALA A 226 6.62 22.79 -9.07
CA ALA A 226 7.36 23.92 -8.52
C ALA A 226 7.42 25.13 -9.45
N LYS A 227 7.50 24.91 -10.78
CA LYS A 227 7.49 25.98 -11.80
C LYS A 227 6.15 26.69 -11.84
N ASP A 228 5.04 25.95 -11.86
CA ASP A 228 3.70 26.50 -11.94
C ASP A 228 3.34 27.29 -10.68
N MET A 229 3.74 26.77 -9.50
CA MET A 229 3.56 27.46 -8.23
C MET A 229 4.22 28.85 -8.22
N ARG A 230 5.39 28.99 -8.86
CA ARG A 230 6.10 30.27 -8.95
C ARG A 230 5.50 31.18 -10.00
N LEU A 231 5.28 30.66 -11.23
CA LEU A 231 4.74 31.46 -12.35
C LEU A 231 3.36 32.02 -12.02
N TYR A 232 2.51 31.27 -11.37
CA TYR A 232 1.15 31.68 -11.01
C TYR A 232 1.05 32.28 -9.60
N ASN A 233 2.18 32.48 -8.89
CA ASN A 233 2.24 33.02 -7.53
C ASN A 233 1.24 32.34 -6.57
N MET A 234 1.22 31.00 -6.58
CA MET A 234 0.22 30.21 -5.83
C MET A 234 0.50 30.13 -4.32
N SER A 235 1.65 30.63 -3.84
CA SER A 235 2.05 30.53 -2.43
C SER A 235 1.03 31.14 -1.45
N PRO A 236 0.50 32.36 -1.66
CA PRO A 236 -0.50 32.94 -0.75
C PRO A 236 -1.80 32.13 -0.72
N TRP A 237 -2.21 31.58 -1.85
CA TRP A 237 -3.40 30.74 -1.96
C TRP A 237 -3.25 29.42 -1.20
N PHE A 238 -2.12 28.71 -1.38
CA PHE A 238 -1.83 27.49 -0.62
C PHE A 238 -1.74 27.74 0.88
N GLN A 239 -1.06 28.83 1.30
CA GLN A 239 -0.98 29.22 2.71
C GLN A 239 -2.37 29.51 3.30
N GLY A 240 -3.21 30.28 2.59
CA GLY A 240 -4.57 30.57 3.01
C GLY A 240 -5.42 29.32 3.19
N MET A 241 -5.35 28.39 2.23
CA MET A 241 -6.06 27.11 2.29
C MET A 241 -5.54 26.23 3.45
N TYR A 242 -4.22 26.14 3.62
CA TYR A 242 -3.58 25.41 4.71
C TYR A 242 -4.03 25.94 6.08
N HIS A 243 -3.96 27.25 6.30
CA HIS A 243 -4.39 27.89 7.53
C HIS A 243 -5.88 27.68 7.83
N LYS A 244 -6.74 27.77 6.82
CA LYS A 244 -8.18 27.50 6.98
C LYS A 244 -8.45 26.04 7.41
N LEU A 245 -7.76 25.08 6.81
CA LEU A 245 -7.87 23.67 7.17
C LEU A 245 -7.28 23.39 8.55
N LEU A 246 -6.14 24.01 8.88
CA LEU A 246 -5.49 23.88 10.18
C LEU A 246 -6.40 24.41 11.31
N LYS A 247 -7.04 25.57 11.14
CA LYS A 247 -8.02 26.09 12.10
C LYS A 247 -9.17 25.10 12.35
N LYS A 248 -9.70 24.49 11.27
CA LYS A 248 -10.75 23.45 11.39
C LYS A 248 -10.24 22.21 12.13
N ARG A 249 -9.03 21.74 11.84
CA ARG A 249 -8.39 20.62 12.54
C ARG A 249 -8.26 20.90 14.02
N ILE A 250 -7.70 22.07 14.39
CA ILE A 250 -7.53 22.50 15.79
C ILE A 250 -8.88 22.55 16.52
N TYR A 251 -9.92 23.06 15.88
CA TYR A 251 -11.27 23.12 16.49
C TYR A 251 -11.77 21.72 16.87
N PHE A 252 -11.69 20.74 15.98
CA PHE A 252 -12.12 19.37 16.27
C PHE A 252 -11.20 18.68 17.27
N GLN A 253 -9.89 18.89 17.19
CA GLN A 253 -8.95 18.34 18.17
C GLN A 253 -9.20 18.93 19.58
N LYS A 254 -9.45 20.23 19.69
CA LYS A 254 -9.79 20.87 20.96
C LYS A 254 -11.05 20.26 21.61
N LYS A 255 -12.06 19.90 20.80
CA LYS A 255 -13.23 19.20 21.32
C LYS A 255 -12.87 17.83 21.91
N ASN A 256 -12.02 17.05 21.26
CA ASN A 256 -11.55 15.76 21.75
C ASN A 256 -10.73 15.93 23.04
N VAL A 257 -9.78 16.87 23.04
CA VAL A 257 -8.94 17.16 24.22
C VAL A 257 -9.79 17.60 25.43
N ASN A 258 -10.78 18.46 25.22
CA ASN A 258 -11.66 18.89 26.30
C ASN A 258 -12.45 17.72 26.91
N ARG A 259 -12.97 16.78 26.07
CA ARG A 259 -13.64 15.58 26.58
C ARG A 259 -12.72 14.69 27.38
N ARG A 260 -11.48 14.50 26.90
CA ARG A 260 -10.45 13.74 27.63
C ARG A 260 -10.06 14.43 28.93
N TYR A 261 -9.97 15.76 28.93
CA TYR A 261 -9.70 16.55 30.14
C TYR A 261 -10.78 16.32 31.21
N PHE A 262 -12.08 16.39 30.87
CA PHE A 262 -13.17 16.09 31.80
C PHE A 262 -13.13 14.64 32.32
N ALA A 263 -12.80 13.68 31.47
CA ALA A 263 -12.59 12.28 31.88
C ALA A 263 -11.46 12.15 32.90
N ASN A 264 -10.34 12.84 32.67
CA ASN A 264 -9.20 12.84 33.61
C ASN A 264 -9.55 13.50 34.95
N ILE A 265 -10.41 14.54 34.97
CA ILE A 265 -10.92 15.13 36.22
C ILE A 265 -11.76 14.11 36.99
N ILE A 266 -12.67 13.41 36.30
CA ILE A 266 -13.49 12.36 36.92
C ILE A 266 -12.62 11.24 37.48
N ASP A 267 -11.61 10.79 36.71
CA ASP A 267 -10.64 9.80 37.16
C ASP A 267 -9.88 10.26 38.41
N GLY A 268 -9.43 11.53 38.46
CA GLY A 268 -8.76 12.11 39.61
C GLY A 268 -9.66 12.16 40.85
N ILE A 269 -10.94 12.51 40.72
CA ILE A 269 -11.90 12.51 41.82
C ILE A 269 -12.16 11.07 42.32
N LEU A 270 -12.37 10.12 41.43
CA LEU A 270 -12.54 8.71 41.74
C LEU A 270 -11.31 8.13 42.45
N LEU A 271 -10.10 8.51 41.98
CA LEU A 271 -8.85 8.14 42.62
C LEU A 271 -8.78 8.65 44.07
N LEU A 272 -9.09 9.92 44.28
CA LEU A 272 -9.06 10.54 45.61
C LEU A 272 -10.06 9.86 46.56
N ILE A 273 -11.29 9.60 46.12
CA ILE A 273 -12.31 8.90 46.91
C ILE A 273 -11.86 7.46 47.21
N ARG A 274 -11.39 6.76 46.20
CA ARG A 274 -10.92 5.38 46.31
C ARG A 274 -9.77 5.24 47.31
N ASP A 275 -8.70 6.05 47.07
CA ASP A 275 -7.51 6.00 47.90
C ASP A 275 -7.82 6.48 49.32
N GLY A 276 -8.65 7.53 49.47
CA GLY A 276 -9.11 8.04 50.78
C GLY A 276 -9.87 6.97 51.61
N ILE A 277 -10.83 6.27 51.01
CA ILE A 277 -11.56 5.18 51.68
C ILE A 277 -10.60 4.01 52.01
N THR A 278 -9.76 3.61 51.07
CA THR A 278 -8.87 2.46 51.28
C THR A 278 -7.80 2.75 52.31
N TYR A 279 -7.17 3.92 52.24
CA TYR A 279 -6.14 4.32 53.21
C TYR A 279 -6.76 4.61 54.58
N GLY A 280 -7.96 5.21 54.63
CA GLY A 280 -8.73 5.34 55.88
C GLY A 280 -8.99 4.00 56.55
N PHE A 281 -9.39 2.98 55.79
CA PHE A 281 -9.57 1.62 56.28
C PHE A 281 -8.26 0.98 56.76
N LEU A 282 -7.15 1.18 56.04
CA LEU A 282 -5.83 0.67 56.42
C LEU A 282 -5.34 1.34 57.73
N ILE A 283 -5.51 2.66 57.88
CA ILE A 283 -5.18 3.40 59.09
C ILE A 283 -6.05 2.88 60.28
N TYR A 284 -7.34 2.72 60.06
CA TYR A 284 -8.23 2.14 61.05
C TYR A 284 -7.76 0.75 61.48
N SER A 285 -7.32 -0.08 60.53
CA SER A 285 -6.82 -1.44 60.80
C SER A 285 -5.54 -1.46 61.62
N VAL A 286 -4.61 -0.48 61.40
CA VAL A 286 -3.44 -0.33 62.22
C VAL A 286 -3.79 0.11 63.65
N LEU A 287 -4.70 1.10 63.80
CA LEU A 287 -5.02 1.68 65.11
C LEU A 287 -5.88 0.78 65.99
N TYR A 288 -6.82 0.02 65.36
CA TYR A 288 -7.85 -0.72 66.11
C TYR A 288 -7.86 -2.24 65.90
N LYS A 289 -7.16 -2.73 64.87
CA LYS A 289 -7.09 -4.17 64.58
C LYS A 289 -5.68 -4.77 64.70
N ASN A 290 -4.74 -4.03 65.33
CA ASN A 290 -3.36 -4.44 65.51
C ASN A 290 -2.64 -4.89 64.22
N MET A 291 -2.93 -4.26 63.10
CA MET A 291 -2.24 -4.55 61.84
C MET A 291 -0.79 -4.06 61.95
N PRO A 292 0.23 -4.90 61.65
CA PRO A 292 1.61 -4.47 61.61
C PRO A 292 1.86 -3.29 60.64
N ILE A 293 2.74 -2.37 61.02
CA ILE A 293 3.06 -1.20 60.18
C ILE A 293 3.67 -1.63 58.81
N GLY A 294 4.46 -2.72 58.82
CA GLY A 294 4.99 -3.28 57.55
C GLY A 294 3.87 -3.73 56.60
N ASP A 295 2.82 -4.37 57.12
CA ASP A 295 1.65 -4.76 56.33
C ASP A 295 0.90 -3.55 55.79
N PHE A 296 0.75 -2.49 56.58
CA PHE A 296 0.14 -1.23 56.12
C PHE A 296 0.90 -0.70 54.88
N VAL A 297 2.24 -0.64 54.92
CA VAL A 297 3.04 -0.13 53.82
C VAL A 297 2.97 -1.02 52.58
N LEU A 298 2.93 -2.35 52.79
CA LEU A 298 2.71 -3.29 51.70
C LEU A 298 1.38 -3.04 51.00
N TYR A 299 0.30 -3.02 51.75
CA TYR A 299 -1.04 -2.86 51.20
C TYR A 299 -1.26 -1.48 50.58
N PHE A 300 -0.65 -0.42 51.15
CA PHE A 300 -0.65 0.90 50.58
C PHE A 300 -0.06 0.88 49.16
N GLY A 301 1.12 0.27 48.96
CA GLY A 301 1.76 0.13 47.66
C GLY A 301 0.97 -0.77 46.69
N VAL A 302 0.41 -1.88 47.17
CA VAL A 302 -0.37 -2.81 46.36
C VAL A 302 -1.66 -2.15 45.84
N VAL A 303 -2.39 -1.38 46.65
CA VAL A 303 -3.61 -0.64 46.23
C VAL A 303 -3.28 0.38 45.15
N ALA A 304 -2.19 1.16 45.33
CA ALA A 304 -1.74 2.11 44.32
C ALA A 304 -1.40 1.41 42.98
N GLY A 305 -0.70 0.26 43.03
CA GLY A 305 -0.34 -0.52 41.85
C GLY A 305 -1.51 -1.21 41.16
N PHE A 306 -2.49 -1.70 41.91
CA PHE A 306 -3.67 -2.42 41.38
C PHE A 306 -4.40 -1.63 40.31
N SER A 307 -4.65 -0.34 40.56
CA SER A 307 -5.32 0.54 39.60
C SER A 307 -4.54 0.74 38.31
N ALA A 308 -3.22 0.80 38.39
CA ALA A 308 -2.38 0.91 37.20
C ALA A 308 -2.53 -0.32 36.29
N TRP A 309 -2.56 -1.53 36.88
CA TRP A 309 -2.77 -2.77 36.11
C TRP A 309 -4.13 -2.79 35.42
N LEU A 310 -5.19 -2.41 36.13
CA LEU A 310 -6.54 -2.43 35.57
C LEU A 310 -6.74 -1.37 34.46
N THR A 311 -6.25 -0.16 34.67
CA THR A 311 -6.24 0.89 33.63
C THR A 311 -5.40 0.45 32.42
N GLY A 312 -4.29 -0.23 32.68
CA GLY A 312 -3.45 -0.85 31.64
C GLY A 312 -4.22 -1.86 30.78
N ILE A 313 -5.01 -2.76 31.37
CA ILE A 313 -5.84 -3.73 30.63
C ILE A 313 -6.80 -3.01 29.68
N VAL A 314 -7.53 -2.00 30.18
CA VAL A 314 -8.49 -1.23 29.35
C VAL A 314 -7.80 -0.50 28.20
N LYS A 315 -6.65 0.14 28.48
CA LYS A 315 -5.86 0.83 27.47
C LYS A 315 -5.40 -0.15 26.39
N ASN A 316 -4.87 -1.29 26.79
CA ASN A 316 -4.35 -2.31 25.84
C ASN A 316 -5.47 -2.92 24.99
N LEU A 317 -6.68 -3.14 25.52
CA LEU A 317 -7.83 -3.57 24.73
C LEU A 317 -8.20 -2.55 23.64
N ASN A 318 -8.14 -1.26 23.94
CA ASN A 318 -8.40 -0.21 22.95
C ASN A 318 -7.29 -0.16 21.88
N GLU A 319 -6.04 -0.35 22.27
CA GLU A 319 -4.90 -0.42 21.35
C GLU A 319 -4.97 -1.67 20.47
N LEU A 320 -5.37 -2.84 21.01
CA LEU A 320 -5.62 -4.07 20.23
C LEU A 320 -6.70 -3.85 19.18
N ASN A 321 -7.77 -3.11 19.49
CA ASN A 321 -8.78 -2.76 18.50
C ASN A 321 -8.21 -1.89 17.37
N SER A 322 -7.33 -0.93 17.68
CA SER A 322 -6.67 -0.10 16.66
C SER A 322 -5.74 -0.91 15.76
N ILE A 323 -4.91 -1.75 16.36
CA ILE A 323 -4.01 -2.69 15.64
C ILE A 323 -4.83 -3.65 14.76
N SER A 324 -5.97 -4.12 15.26
CA SER A 324 -6.85 -5.02 14.51
C SER A 324 -7.37 -4.39 13.23
N LEU A 325 -7.70 -3.10 13.23
CA LEU A 325 -8.15 -2.42 12.00
C LEU A 325 -7.04 -2.35 10.95
N GLU A 326 -5.81 -2.00 11.36
CA GLU A 326 -4.66 -1.99 10.45
C GLU A 326 -4.34 -3.41 9.94
N THR A 327 -4.45 -4.42 10.80
CA THR A 327 -4.24 -5.84 10.45
C THR A 327 -5.33 -6.35 9.50
N ASN A 328 -6.57 -5.89 9.66
CA ASN A 328 -7.65 -6.21 8.73
C ASN A 328 -7.36 -5.69 7.32
N ASP A 329 -6.86 -4.44 7.20
CA ASP A 329 -6.47 -3.88 5.92
C ASP A 329 -5.31 -4.68 5.28
N LEU A 330 -4.31 -5.08 6.08
CA LEU A 330 -3.21 -5.95 5.67
C LEU A 330 -3.71 -7.29 5.12
N ARG A 331 -4.53 -8.00 5.90
CA ARG A 331 -5.05 -9.32 5.52
C ARG A 331 -5.94 -9.25 4.30
N THR A 332 -6.79 -8.24 4.21
CA THR A 332 -7.66 -8.01 3.04
C THR A 332 -6.85 -7.82 1.76
N ALA A 333 -5.68 -7.16 1.83
CA ALA A 333 -4.80 -7.01 0.69
C ALA A 333 -4.05 -8.32 0.36
N LEU A 334 -3.56 -9.05 1.37
CA LEU A 334 -2.83 -10.30 1.15
C LEU A 334 -3.71 -11.46 0.67
N GLU A 335 -4.99 -11.48 1.09
CA GLU A 335 -5.96 -12.52 0.79
C GLU A 335 -6.82 -12.19 -0.46
N MET A 336 -6.42 -11.18 -1.24
CA MET A 336 -7.09 -10.90 -2.52
C MET A 336 -6.95 -12.08 -3.46
N GLU A 337 -8.08 -12.47 -4.05
CA GLU A 337 -8.15 -13.54 -5.03
C GLU A 337 -7.68 -13.05 -6.40
N ASP A 338 -6.89 -13.85 -7.07
CA ASP A 338 -6.51 -13.70 -8.47
C ASP A 338 -7.47 -14.52 -9.31
N ARG A 339 -7.94 -13.92 -10.42
CA ARG A 339 -8.93 -14.54 -11.32
C ARG A 339 -8.29 -15.39 -12.41
N MET A 340 -7.05 -15.05 -12.79
CA MET A 340 -6.31 -15.80 -13.79
C MET A 340 -5.63 -17.02 -13.19
N ASN A 341 -5.54 -18.10 -13.97
CA ASN A 341 -4.86 -19.32 -13.57
C ASN A 341 -3.37 -19.07 -13.35
N ARG A 342 -2.89 -19.32 -12.12
CA ARG A 342 -1.51 -19.13 -11.74
C ARG A 342 -0.92 -20.42 -11.19
N GLY A 343 0.22 -20.84 -11.72
CA GLY A 343 0.80 -22.15 -11.40
C GLY A 343 -0.01 -23.35 -11.90
N ALA A 344 -1.18 -23.10 -12.50
CA ALA A 344 -2.04 -24.08 -13.16
C ALA A 344 -2.43 -23.56 -14.56
N GLY A 345 -3.06 -24.36 -15.38
CA GLY A 345 -3.48 -24.01 -16.72
C GLY A 345 -2.62 -24.61 -17.82
N VAL A 346 -3.00 -24.33 -19.05
CA VAL A 346 -2.31 -24.86 -20.24
C VAL A 346 -0.97 -24.14 -20.38
N VAL A 347 0.11 -24.92 -20.46
CA VAL A 347 1.45 -24.42 -20.78
C VAL A 347 1.56 -24.29 -22.29
N LEU A 348 2.18 -23.21 -22.75
CA LEU A 348 2.43 -22.99 -24.17
C LEU A 348 3.53 -23.92 -24.67
N PRO A 349 3.37 -24.52 -25.85
CA PRO A 349 4.45 -25.29 -26.48
C PRO A 349 5.64 -24.37 -26.79
N LYS A 350 6.86 -24.84 -26.56
CA LYS A 350 8.09 -24.13 -26.93
C LYS A 350 8.87 -24.94 -27.97
N PRO A 351 9.26 -24.38 -29.11
CA PRO A 351 8.98 -23.02 -29.57
C PRO A 351 7.50 -22.81 -29.89
N PHE A 352 7.00 -21.59 -29.63
CA PHE A 352 5.63 -21.22 -29.96
C PHE A 352 5.49 -21.02 -31.47
N GLU A 353 4.45 -21.59 -32.08
CA GLU A 353 4.17 -21.37 -33.50
C GLU A 353 3.71 -19.93 -33.74
N LEU A 354 4.43 -19.20 -34.57
CA LEU A 354 4.12 -17.86 -35.06
C LEU A 354 3.41 -17.96 -36.42
N PRO A 355 2.48 -17.05 -36.73
CA PRO A 355 1.82 -16.05 -35.90
C PRO A 355 0.59 -16.59 -35.13
N CYS A 356 -0.12 -15.72 -34.38
CA CYS A 356 -1.29 -16.09 -33.56
C CYS A 356 -2.62 -15.56 -34.11
N ASP A 357 -3.65 -16.39 -34.00
CA ASP A 357 -5.07 -16.02 -34.21
C ASP A 357 -5.69 -15.51 -32.90
N ILE A 358 -6.47 -14.43 -32.98
CA ILE A 358 -7.16 -13.83 -31.82
C ILE A 358 -8.64 -13.68 -32.12
N GLU A 359 -9.52 -14.32 -31.35
CA GLU A 359 -10.96 -14.23 -31.53
C GLU A 359 -11.65 -13.71 -30.27
N LEU A 360 -12.47 -12.66 -30.41
CA LEU A 360 -13.27 -12.05 -29.35
C LEU A 360 -14.75 -12.38 -29.62
N LYS A 361 -15.42 -12.99 -28.64
CA LYS A 361 -16.84 -13.37 -28.76
C LYS A 361 -17.70 -12.65 -27.75
N ASN A 362 -18.58 -11.77 -28.22
CA ASN A 362 -19.59 -11.05 -27.44
C ASN A 362 -18.99 -10.40 -26.18
N LEU A 363 -17.88 -9.66 -26.35
CA LEU A 363 -17.05 -9.16 -25.28
C LEU A 363 -17.65 -7.92 -24.61
N TYR A 364 -17.84 -7.98 -23.30
CA TYR A 364 -18.26 -6.85 -22.46
C TYR A 364 -17.27 -6.64 -21.35
N TYR A 365 -17.00 -5.36 -21.05
CA TYR A 365 -16.21 -5.00 -19.89
C TYR A 365 -16.73 -3.74 -19.22
N LYS A 366 -16.71 -3.76 -17.90
CA LYS A 366 -17.09 -2.65 -17.02
C LYS A 366 -16.06 -2.49 -15.91
N TYR A 367 -15.52 -1.30 -15.76
CA TYR A 367 -14.64 -0.99 -14.63
C TYR A 367 -15.40 -1.12 -13.30
N PRO A 368 -14.75 -1.56 -12.19
CA PRO A 368 -15.42 -1.78 -10.90
C PRO A 368 -16.19 -0.56 -10.38
N SER A 369 -15.66 0.66 -10.62
CA SER A 369 -16.25 1.94 -10.18
C SER A 369 -17.19 2.59 -11.20
N ALA A 370 -17.35 2.01 -12.41
CA ALA A 370 -18.19 2.58 -13.45
C ALA A 370 -19.64 2.12 -13.32
N GLU A 371 -20.60 2.93 -13.75
CA GLU A 371 -22.02 2.54 -13.85
C GLU A 371 -22.30 1.79 -15.15
N ASP A 372 -21.66 2.20 -16.24
CA ASP A 372 -21.87 1.66 -17.57
C ASP A 372 -20.72 0.78 -18.07
N TYR A 373 -21.00 -0.04 -19.10
CA TYR A 373 -20.00 -0.83 -19.80
C TYR A 373 -19.14 0.06 -20.69
N THR A 374 -17.82 -0.13 -20.60
CA THR A 374 -16.83 0.50 -21.48
C THR A 374 -16.70 -0.25 -22.80
N ILE A 375 -16.82 -1.58 -22.78
CA ILE A 375 -16.89 -2.44 -23.97
C ILE A 375 -18.25 -3.10 -23.99
N LYS A 376 -18.92 -3.07 -25.15
CA LYS A 376 -20.35 -3.40 -25.29
C LYS A 376 -20.60 -4.36 -26.44
N GLY A 377 -20.28 -5.65 -26.23
CA GLY A 377 -20.61 -6.73 -27.17
C GLY A 377 -19.72 -6.75 -28.41
N ILE A 378 -18.39 -6.55 -28.23
CA ILE A 378 -17.45 -6.63 -29.34
C ILE A 378 -17.28 -8.09 -29.79
N ASN A 379 -17.47 -8.32 -31.11
CA ASN A 379 -17.06 -9.51 -31.83
C ASN A 379 -15.97 -9.08 -32.81
N LEU A 380 -14.78 -9.69 -32.72
CA LEU A 380 -13.66 -9.37 -33.58
C LEU A 380 -12.79 -10.61 -33.77
N HIS A 381 -12.43 -10.91 -35.01
CA HIS A 381 -11.47 -11.95 -35.31
C HIS A 381 -10.25 -11.33 -36.01
N ILE A 382 -9.06 -11.47 -35.41
CA ILE A 382 -7.79 -11.01 -35.95
C ILE A 382 -7.03 -12.25 -36.42
N LYS A 383 -6.79 -12.32 -37.72
CA LYS A 383 -6.15 -13.49 -38.35
C LYS A 383 -4.67 -13.54 -38.05
N GLU A 384 -4.11 -14.72 -38.19
CA GLU A 384 -2.65 -14.93 -38.11
C GLU A 384 -1.89 -13.98 -39.05
N GLY A 385 -0.91 -13.24 -38.50
CA GLY A 385 -0.07 -12.31 -39.26
C GLY A 385 -0.77 -11.03 -39.70
N GLU A 386 -2.02 -10.81 -39.37
CA GLU A 386 -2.79 -9.62 -39.71
C GLU A 386 -2.28 -8.39 -38.93
N LYS A 387 -2.23 -7.26 -39.62
CA LYS A 387 -1.96 -5.94 -39.05
C LYS A 387 -3.29 -5.18 -38.91
N LEU A 388 -3.81 -5.14 -37.69
CA LEU A 388 -5.06 -4.47 -37.38
C LEU A 388 -4.83 -3.08 -36.79
N ALA A 389 -5.48 -2.05 -37.35
CA ALA A 389 -5.55 -0.74 -36.72
C ALA A 389 -6.84 -0.58 -35.90
N LEU A 390 -6.72 -0.16 -34.63
CA LEU A 390 -7.85 0.25 -33.79
C LEU A 390 -7.91 1.78 -33.74
N VAL A 391 -8.94 2.37 -34.32
CA VAL A 391 -9.14 3.82 -34.40
C VAL A 391 -10.46 4.23 -33.72
N GLY A 392 -10.59 5.50 -33.40
CA GLY A 392 -11.78 6.07 -32.78
C GLY A 392 -11.45 7.21 -31.83
N VAL A 393 -12.48 7.89 -31.34
CA VAL A 393 -12.32 9.04 -30.43
C VAL A 393 -11.72 8.64 -29.08
N ASN A 394 -11.22 9.65 -28.34
CA ASN A 394 -10.71 9.42 -26.99
C ASN A 394 -11.83 8.88 -26.09
N GLY A 395 -11.53 7.86 -25.29
CA GLY A 395 -12.51 7.19 -24.42
C GLY A 395 -13.40 6.16 -25.11
N ALA A 396 -13.23 5.87 -26.40
CA ALA A 396 -14.00 4.87 -27.12
C ALA A 396 -13.79 3.42 -26.63
N GLY A 397 -12.76 3.15 -25.82
CA GLY A 397 -12.47 1.83 -25.27
C GLY A 397 -11.28 1.09 -25.90
N LYS A 398 -10.49 1.73 -26.79
CA LYS A 398 -9.36 1.10 -27.51
C LYS A 398 -8.32 0.48 -26.58
N THR A 399 -7.74 1.27 -25.68
CA THR A 399 -6.74 0.79 -24.69
C THR A 399 -7.34 -0.25 -23.73
N THR A 400 -8.64 -0.11 -23.40
CA THR A 400 -9.36 -1.10 -22.58
C THR A 400 -9.48 -2.44 -23.32
N LEU A 401 -9.78 -2.42 -24.62
CA LEU A 401 -9.84 -3.63 -25.45
C LEU A 401 -8.48 -4.32 -25.51
N VAL A 402 -7.40 -3.57 -25.70
CA VAL A 402 -6.03 -4.10 -25.67
C VAL A 402 -5.70 -4.72 -24.31
N LYS A 403 -6.02 -4.05 -23.20
CA LYS A 403 -5.79 -4.61 -21.87
C LYS A 403 -6.57 -5.92 -21.63
N LEU A 404 -7.75 -6.07 -22.22
CA LEU A 404 -8.52 -7.32 -22.19
C LEU A 404 -7.85 -8.42 -23.02
N ILE A 405 -7.42 -8.11 -24.24
CA ILE A 405 -6.71 -9.05 -25.12
C ILE A 405 -5.44 -9.56 -24.45
N CYS A 406 -4.68 -8.67 -23.79
CA CYS A 406 -3.45 -9.04 -23.08
C CYS A 406 -3.67 -9.77 -21.75
N GLY A 407 -4.92 -9.95 -21.31
CA GLY A 407 -5.23 -10.57 -20.02
C GLY A 407 -4.90 -9.71 -18.80
N LEU A 408 -4.66 -8.40 -18.98
CA LEU A 408 -4.51 -7.45 -17.85
C LEU A 408 -5.84 -7.19 -17.16
N TYR A 409 -6.96 -7.30 -17.90
CA TYR A 409 -8.32 -7.27 -17.39
C TYR A 409 -9.07 -8.53 -17.77
N THR A 410 -10.01 -8.94 -16.91
CA THR A 410 -10.89 -10.07 -17.14
C THR A 410 -12.22 -9.57 -17.71
N PRO A 411 -12.72 -10.12 -18.85
CA PRO A 411 -14.01 -9.75 -19.39
C PRO A 411 -15.15 -9.90 -18.37
N THR A 412 -16.07 -8.94 -18.33
CA THR A 412 -17.29 -9.06 -17.51
C THR A 412 -18.24 -10.10 -18.07
N LYS A 413 -18.33 -10.18 -19.43
CA LYS A 413 -19.07 -11.19 -20.20
C LYS A 413 -18.35 -11.43 -21.52
N GLY A 414 -18.62 -12.58 -22.14
CA GLY A 414 -17.96 -12.98 -23.38
C GLY A 414 -16.62 -13.66 -23.13
N GLU A 415 -15.92 -14.00 -24.21
CA GLU A 415 -14.74 -14.84 -24.17
C GLU A 415 -13.70 -14.36 -25.18
N ILE A 416 -12.42 -14.57 -24.85
CA ILE A 416 -11.26 -14.29 -25.70
C ILE A 416 -10.59 -15.64 -25.99
N TYR A 417 -10.27 -15.87 -27.25
CA TYR A 417 -9.57 -17.07 -27.70
C TYR A 417 -8.26 -16.67 -28.37
N ILE A 418 -7.21 -17.45 -28.12
CA ILE A 418 -5.92 -17.39 -28.82
C ILE A 418 -5.69 -18.78 -29.41
N ASN A 419 -5.51 -18.85 -30.73
CA ASN A 419 -5.36 -20.11 -31.47
C ASN A 419 -6.45 -21.13 -31.12
N GLY A 420 -7.72 -20.67 -31.07
CA GLY A 420 -8.89 -21.47 -30.78
C GLY A 420 -9.06 -21.91 -29.30
N LYS A 421 -8.15 -21.57 -28.40
CA LYS A 421 -8.26 -21.88 -26.96
C LYS A 421 -8.64 -20.64 -26.15
N LYS A 422 -9.52 -20.80 -25.16
CA LYS A 422 -9.92 -19.69 -24.27
C LYS A 422 -8.73 -19.15 -23.49
N SER A 423 -8.59 -17.83 -23.43
CA SER A 423 -7.48 -17.12 -22.74
C SER A 423 -7.39 -17.49 -21.26
N ASN A 424 -8.51 -17.72 -20.58
CA ASN A 424 -8.55 -18.08 -19.15
C ASN A 424 -8.12 -19.52 -18.85
N LEU A 425 -7.88 -20.36 -19.86
CA LEU A 425 -7.34 -21.72 -19.67
C LEU A 425 -5.81 -21.74 -19.64
N TYR A 426 -5.16 -20.69 -20.12
CA TYR A 426 -3.70 -20.61 -20.08
C TYR A 426 -3.21 -20.28 -18.67
N ASN A 427 -1.99 -20.73 -18.35
CA ASN A 427 -1.24 -20.19 -17.24
C ASN A 427 -1.00 -18.68 -17.51
N ARG A 428 -1.22 -17.82 -16.52
CA ARG A 428 -1.13 -16.36 -16.69
C ARG A 428 0.26 -15.91 -17.17
N ASP A 429 1.30 -16.44 -16.54
CA ASP A 429 2.67 -16.01 -16.82
C ASP A 429 3.09 -16.46 -18.24
N GLU A 430 2.68 -17.65 -18.66
CA GLU A 430 2.82 -18.13 -20.04
C GLU A 430 2.01 -17.27 -21.02
N TYR A 431 0.78 -16.91 -20.67
CA TYR A 431 -0.07 -16.05 -21.52
C TYR A 431 0.58 -14.69 -21.79
N TYR A 432 1.24 -14.09 -20.79
CA TYR A 432 1.95 -12.82 -20.96
C TYR A 432 3.18 -12.91 -21.89
N THR A 433 3.73 -14.11 -22.10
CA THR A 433 4.84 -14.29 -23.05
C THR A 433 4.38 -14.11 -24.50
N LEU A 434 3.07 -14.22 -24.77
CA LEU A 434 2.51 -14.04 -26.11
C LEU A 434 2.54 -12.60 -26.64
N PHE A 435 2.77 -11.62 -25.78
CA PHE A 435 2.61 -10.21 -26.12
C PHE A 435 3.89 -9.40 -25.97
N SER A 436 4.26 -8.65 -27.00
CA SER A 436 5.21 -7.53 -26.96
C SER A 436 4.43 -6.23 -27.08
N ILE A 437 4.41 -5.40 -26.00
CA ILE A 437 3.51 -4.25 -25.92
C ILE A 437 4.30 -2.96 -25.66
N VAL A 438 3.98 -1.92 -26.43
CA VAL A 438 4.36 -0.55 -26.14
C VAL A 438 3.11 0.21 -25.74
N PHE A 439 2.96 0.52 -24.46
CA PHE A 439 1.85 1.33 -23.95
C PHE A 439 2.15 2.83 -24.08
N GLN A 440 1.12 3.64 -24.07
CA GLN A 440 1.19 5.10 -24.07
C GLN A 440 1.96 5.64 -22.84
N ASP A 441 1.69 5.08 -21.66
CA ASP A 441 2.41 5.40 -20.43
C ASP A 441 3.71 4.60 -20.36
N THR A 442 4.84 5.29 -20.44
CA THR A 442 6.17 4.68 -20.42
C THR A 442 6.76 4.69 -19.02
N TYR A 443 7.42 3.59 -18.63
CA TYR A 443 8.12 3.48 -17.35
C TYR A 443 9.57 3.02 -17.55
N LEU A 444 10.49 3.82 -17.01
CA LEU A 444 11.92 3.51 -16.99
C LEU A 444 12.35 3.01 -15.62
N LEU A 445 13.09 1.93 -15.60
CA LEU A 445 13.72 1.42 -14.39
C LEU A 445 15.04 2.15 -14.11
N PRO A 446 15.42 2.36 -12.84
CA PRO A 446 16.71 2.94 -12.47
C PRO A 446 17.85 1.91 -12.65
N VAL A 447 18.05 1.47 -13.89
CA VAL A 447 19.09 0.53 -14.32
C VAL A 447 19.67 1.02 -15.66
N SER A 448 20.64 0.30 -16.23
CA SER A 448 21.22 0.66 -17.54
C SER A 448 20.21 0.62 -18.68
N ILE A 449 20.55 1.25 -19.81
CA ILE A 449 19.76 1.19 -21.06
C ILE A 449 19.55 -0.27 -21.47
N GLU A 450 20.61 -1.07 -21.47
CA GLU A 450 20.59 -2.48 -21.81
C GLU A 450 19.62 -3.28 -20.93
N LYS A 451 19.73 -3.15 -19.61
CA LYS A 451 18.83 -3.82 -18.65
C LYS A 451 17.39 -3.33 -18.74
N ASN A 452 17.17 -2.08 -19.16
CA ASN A 452 15.83 -1.57 -19.44
C ASN A 452 15.21 -2.21 -20.70
N ILE A 453 16.03 -2.64 -21.65
CA ILE A 453 15.59 -3.30 -22.88
C ILE A 453 15.36 -4.79 -22.64
N ALA A 454 16.37 -5.50 -22.11
CA ALA A 454 16.33 -6.95 -21.96
C ALA A 454 15.35 -7.39 -20.84
N LEU A 455 15.32 -6.68 -19.71
CA LEU A 455 14.59 -7.07 -18.49
C LEU A 455 14.99 -8.46 -17.97
N GLU A 456 16.22 -8.87 -18.22
CA GLU A 456 16.83 -10.15 -17.90
C GLU A 456 18.08 -9.96 -17.03
N SER A 457 18.62 -11.06 -16.50
CA SER A 457 19.91 -11.06 -15.81
C SER A 457 21.03 -10.75 -16.79
N GLU A 458 22.11 -10.11 -16.31
CA GLU A 458 23.24 -9.67 -17.13
C GLU A 458 23.90 -10.84 -17.92
N GLU A 459 23.89 -12.04 -17.30
CA GLU A 459 24.44 -13.26 -17.88
C GLU A 459 23.58 -13.85 -19.02
N ASP A 460 22.29 -13.47 -19.08
CA ASP A 460 21.31 -14.00 -20.04
C ASP A 460 21.10 -13.08 -21.25
N ILE A 461 21.72 -11.88 -21.27
CA ILE A 461 21.54 -10.90 -22.33
C ILE A 461 22.30 -11.35 -23.60
N ASP A 462 21.55 -11.45 -24.70
CA ASP A 462 22.10 -11.73 -26.03
C ASP A 462 22.61 -10.43 -26.70
N ASP A 463 23.94 -10.29 -26.78
CA ASP A 463 24.60 -9.11 -27.30
C ASP A 463 24.29 -8.84 -28.79
N GLU A 464 24.21 -9.88 -29.62
CA GLU A 464 23.91 -9.72 -31.05
C GLU A 464 22.44 -9.27 -31.24
N LYS A 465 21.55 -9.83 -30.46
CA LYS A 465 20.13 -9.41 -30.42
C LYS A 465 20.00 -7.97 -29.92
N MET A 466 20.74 -7.59 -28.88
CA MET A 466 20.77 -6.24 -28.34
C MET A 466 21.21 -5.20 -29.38
N ASP A 467 22.33 -5.42 -30.04
CA ASP A 467 22.82 -4.50 -31.06
C ASP A 467 21.83 -4.38 -32.23
N ARG A 468 21.21 -5.48 -32.62
CA ARG A 468 20.18 -5.54 -33.66
C ARG A 468 18.98 -4.67 -33.28
N VAL A 469 18.42 -4.84 -32.06
CA VAL A 469 17.22 -4.07 -31.63
C VAL A 469 17.53 -2.60 -31.38
N LEU A 470 18.73 -2.26 -30.91
CA LEU A 470 19.19 -0.86 -30.80
C LEU A 470 19.25 -0.16 -32.16
N ASN A 471 19.71 -0.86 -33.16
CA ASN A 471 19.75 -0.33 -34.54
C ASN A 471 18.31 -0.19 -35.11
N MET A 472 17.50 -1.23 -34.98
CA MET A 472 16.10 -1.24 -35.45
C MET A 472 15.24 -0.18 -34.80
N SER A 473 15.39 0.04 -33.49
CA SER A 473 14.67 1.09 -32.77
C SER A 473 15.18 2.52 -33.02
N GLY A 474 16.39 2.64 -33.63
CA GLY A 474 17.04 3.94 -33.84
C GLY A 474 17.66 4.55 -32.58
N LEU A 475 18.04 3.72 -31.60
CA LEU A 475 18.74 4.13 -30.38
C LEU A 475 20.25 3.97 -30.48
N ILE A 476 20.77 3.31 -31.52
CA ILE A 476 22.18 2.97 -31.62
C ILE A 476 23.09 4.19 -31.60
N GLU A 477 22.74 5.28 -32.33
CA GLU A 477 23.53 6.51 -32.35
C GLU A 477 23.56 7.20 -30.98
N LYS A 478 22.43 7.20 -30.27
CA LYS A 478 22.34 7.73 -28.90
C LYS A 478 23.26 6.94 -27.97
N THR A 479 23.16 5.63 -27.96
CA THR A 479 23.99 4.78 -27.11
C THR A 479 25.47 4.94 -27.38
N LYS A 480 25.88 5.00 -28.66
CA LYS A 480 27.28 5.26 -29.05
C LYS A 480 27.78 6.64 -28.61
N SER A 481 26.94 7.64 -28.52
CA SER A 481 27.31 9.00 -28.08
C SER A 481 27.53 9.11 -26.58
N LEU A 482 27.12 8.11 -25.78
CA LEU A 482 27.22 8.13 -24.32
C LEU A 482 28.56 7.53 -23.86
N PRO A 483 29.19 8.09 -22.79
CA PRO A 483 30.49 7.62 -22.31
C PRO A 483 30.51 6.14 -21.87
N LYS A 484 29.40 5.63 -21.35
CA LYS A 484 29.22 4.23 -20.92
C LYS A 484 28.40 3.40 -21.93
N GLY A 485 28.11 3.96 -23.12
CA GLY A 485 27.32 3.26 -24.13
C GLY A 485 25.97 2.76 -23.58
N ARG A 486 25.67 1.49 -23.83
CA ARG A 486 24.45 0.79 -23.39
C ARG A 486 24.38 0.55 -21.87
N ASP A 487 25.54 0.62 -21.15
CA ASP A 487 25.61 0.50 -19.69
C ASP A 487 25.27 1.80 -18.95
N THR A 488 24.92 2.86 -19.67
CA THR A 488 24.55 4.15 -19.08
C THR A 488 23.27 4.00 -18.26
N LEU A 489 23.33 4.41 -16.97
CA LEU A 489 22.19 4.37 -16.05
C LEU A 489 21.13 5.39 -16.41
N LEU A 490 19.87 5.03 -16.19
CA LEU A 490 18.71 5.89 -16.37
C LEU A 490 18.11 6.30 -15.01
N VAL A 491 17.23 7.31 -15.01
CA VAL A 491 16.52 7.83 -13.84
C VAL A 491 17.41 8.60 -12.87
N LYS A 492 17.72 9.83 -13.24
CA LYS A 492 18.59 10.77 -12.50
C LYS A 492 18.13 11.06 -11.06
N SER A 493 16.84 10.84 -10.75
CA SER A 493 16.34 10.98 -9.38
C SER A 493 16.83 9.87 -8.42
N VAL A 494 17.42 8.81 -8.93
CA VAL A 494 17.97 7.69 -8.14
C VAL A 494 19.51 7.70 -8.14
N TYR A 495 20.14 8.02 -9.29
CA TYR A 495 21.59 8.06 -9.44
C TYR A 495 22.05 9.39 -10.02
N ASP A 496 22.99 10.06 -9.38
CA ASP A 496 23.53 11.36 -9.81
C ASP A 496 24.21 11.26 -11.21
N GLU A 497 24.80 10.14 -11.52
CA GLU A 497 25.48 9.84 -12.80
C GLU A 497 24.54 9.39 -13.92
N ALA A 498 23.27 9.14 -13.62
CA ALA A 498 22.29 8.71 -14.61
C ALA A 498 21.92 9.85 -15.56
N ILE A 499 21.39 9.47 -16.71
CA ILE A 499 20.83 10.41 -17.69
C ILE A 499 19.29 10.36 -17.68
N GLU A 500 18.68 11.39 -18.22
CA GLU A 500 17.27 11.40 -18.60
C GLU A 500 17.17 11.37 -20.12
N LEU A 501 16.35 10.46 -20.64
CA LEU A 501 16.04 10.38 -22.06
C LEU A 501 14.95 11.41 -22.40
N SER A 502 15.00 11.97 -23.60
CA SER A 502 13.90 12.74 -24.16
C SER A 502 12.65 11.84 -24.37
N GLY A 503 11.49 12.44 -24.57
CA GLY A 503 10.26 11.68 -24.84
C GLY A 503 10.39 10.75 -26.03
N GLY A 504 10.99 11.21 -27.13
CA GLY A 504 11.23 10.39 -28.31
C GLY A 504 12.26 9.27 -28.09
N GLU A 505 13.36 9.54 -27.36
CA GLU A 505 14.34 8.51 -26.99
C GLU A 505 13.72 7.46 -26.07
N THR A 506 12.84 7.87 -25.15
CA THR A 506 12.09 6.95 -24.28
C THR A 506 11.18 6.04 -25.09
N GLN A 507 10.47 6.56 -26.09
CA GLN A 507 9.63 5.76 -26.99
C GLN A 507 10.45 4.76 -27.80
N LYS A 508 11.62 5.20 -28.33
CA LYS A 508 12.55 4.30 -29.03
C LYS A 508 13.05 3.18 -28.11
N LEU A 509 13.29 3.47 -26.83
CA LEU A 509 13.69 2.46 -25.85
C LEU A 509 12.55 1.46 -25.56
N MET A 510 11.30 1.94 -25.44
CA MET A 510 10.14 1.03 -25.29
C MET A 510 9.96 0.14 -26.52
N LEU A 511 10.21 0.68 -27.72
CA LEU A 511 10.22 -0.13 -28.93
C LEU A 511 11.33 -1.19 -28.89
N ALA A 512 12.57 -0.82 -28.53
CA ALA A 512 13.68 -1.77 -28.39
C ALA A 512 13.33 -2.90 -27.42
N ARG A 513 12.67 -2.57 -26.28
CA ARG A 513 12.18 -3.56 -25.31
C ARG A 513 11.17 -4.54 -25.93
N ALA A 514 10.20 -4.04 -26.68
CA ALA A 514 9.20 -4.89 -27.35
C ALA A 514 9.84 -5.81 -28.40
N LEU A 515 10.82 -5.29 -29.17
CA LEU A 515 11.57 -6.05 -30.15
C LEU A 515 12.49 -7.09 -29.52
N TYR A 516 13.11 -6.77 -28.38
CA TYR A 516 13.97 -7.72 -27.68
C TYR A 516 13.17 -8.90 -27.13
N LYS A 517 11.94 -8.66 -26.65
CA LYS A 517 11.04 -9.72 -26.21
C LYS A 517 10.61 -10.63 -27.35
N ASP A 518 10.38 -10.12 -28.54
CA ASP A 518 10.10 -10.85 -29.79
C ASP A 518 8.91 -11.83 -29.66
N ALA A 519 7.78 -11.33 -29.12
CA ALA A 519 6.60 -12.14 -28.90
C ALA A 519 5.70 -12.26 -30.15
N PRO A 520 4.90 -13.34 -30.28
CA PRO A 520 4.04 -13.60 -31.47
C PRO A 520 3.01 -12.51 -31.76
N ILE A 521 2.58 -11.75 -30.76
CA ILE A 521 1.60 -10.67 -30.89
C ILE A 521 2.26 -9.35 -30.47
N ILE A 522 2.30 -8.39 -31.39
CA ILE A 522 2.86 -7.05 -31.13
C ILE A 522 1.74 -6.05 -31.00
N ILE A 523 1.73 -5.27 -29.94
CA ILE A 523 0.72 -4.24 -29.68
C ILE A 523 1.41 -2.91 -29.46
N LEU A 524 1.00 -1.88 -30.21
CA LEU A 524 1.53 -0.54 -30.16
C LEU A 524 0.39 0.45 -29.86
N ASP A 525 0.39 1.01 -28.64
CA ASP A 525 -0.63 1.98 -28.19
C ASP A 525 -0.04 3.39 -28.25
N GLU A 526 -0.35 4.13 -29.30
CA GLU A 526 0.13 5.49 -29.59
C GLU A 526 1.65 5.67 -29.52
N PRO A 527 2.43 4.83 -30.21
CA PRO A 527 3.89 4.75 -30.01
C PRO A 527 4.65 5.99 -30.51
N THR A 528 3.98 6.98 -31.11
CA THR A 528 4.60 8.15 -31.74
C THR A 528 4.11 9.49 -31.16
N ALA A 529 3.38 9.46 -30.04
CA ALA A 529 2.75 10.67 -29.46
C ALA A 529 3.73 11.82 -29.13
N ALA A 530 5.02 11.51 -28.89
CA ALA A 530 6.06 12.48 -28.55
C ALA A 530 7.06 12.76 -29.69
N LEU A 531 6.78 12.29 -30.92
CA LEU A 531 7.67 12.43 -32.08
C LEU A 531 7.21 13.54 -33.04
N ASP A 532 8.17 14.14 -33.72
CA ASP A 532 7.90 15.01 -34.87
C ASP A 532 7.44 14.18 -36.08
N PRO A 533 6.78 14.79 -37.10
CA PRO A 533 6.22 14.06 -38.23
C PRO A 533 7.25 13.28 -39.06
N ILE A 534 8.50 13.72 -39.12
CA ILE A 534 9.57 13.05 -39.90
C ILE A 534 10.01 11.79 -39.17
N ALA A 535 10.34 11.91 -37.88
CA ALA A 535 10.71 10.80 -37.02
C ALA A 535 9.56 9.78 -36.89
N GLU A 536 8.33 10.26 -36.88
CA GLU A 536 7.15 9.42 -36.88
C GLU A 536 7.05 8.53 -38.13
N ASN A 537 7.22 9.12 -39.32
CA ASN A 537 7.17 8.36 -40.58
C ASN A 537 8.27 7.28 -40.65
N GLU A 538 9.50 7.64 -40.25
CA GLU A 538 10.61 6.67 -40.17
C GLU A 538 10.28 5.49 -39.24
N ILE A 539 9.66 5.76 -38.10
CA ILE A 539 9.29 4.72 -37.14
C ILE A 539 8.16 3.85 -37.70
N TYR A 540 7.17 4.42 -38.37
CA TYR A 540 6.10 3.60 -38.98
C TYR A 540 6.62 2.72 -40.11
N GLN A 541 7.55 3.18 -40.92
CA GLN A 541 8.21 2.31 -41.92
C GLN A 541 8.93 1.13 -41.23
N LYS A 542 9.66 1.40 -40.14
CA LYS A 542 10.30 0.36 -39.35
C LYS A 542 9.28 -0.60 -38.74
N TYR A 543 8.15 -0.08 -38.18
CA TYR A 543 7.09 -0.92 -37.63
C TYR A 543 6.50 -1.86 -38.70
N ASN A 544 6.32 -1.38 -39.91
CA ASN A 544 5.82 -2.21 -41.01
C ASN A 544 6.77 -3.38 -41.34
N GLU A 545 8.06 -3.14 -41.26
CA GLU A 545 9.07 -4.19 -41.49
C GLU A 545 9.12 -5.18 -40.31
N LEU A 546 9.06 -4.67 -39.08
CA LEU A 546 9.17 -5.46 -37.85
C LEU A 546 7.97 -6.39 -37.59
N THR A 547 6.79 -6.04 -38.11
CA THR A 547 5.56 -6.80 -37.91
C THR A 547 5.26 -7.79 -39.04
N LYS A 548 6.15 -7.98 -40.01
CA LYS A 548 5.91 -8.82 -41.20
C LYS A 548 5.47 -10.26 -40.92
N ASN A 549 5.90 -10.84 -39.80
CA ASN A 549 5.60 -12.23 -39.43
C ASN A 549 4.88 -12.33 -38.09
N HIS A 550 4.26 -11.24 -37.64
CA HIS A 550 3.61 -11.17 -36.33
C HIS A 550 2.17 -10.70 -36.51
N THR A 551 1.27 -11.23 -35.71
CA THR A 551 -0.05 -10.62 -35.56
C THR A 551 0.11 -9.31 -34.80
N SER A 552 -0.40 -8.21 -35.33
CA SER A 552 -0.15 -6.90 -34.72
C SER A 552 -1.39 -6.03 -34.61
N ILE A 553 -1.45 -5.28 -33.51
CA ILE A 553 -2.54 -4.34 -33.19
C ILE A 553 -1.94 -2.96 -33.00
N PHE A 554 -2.38 -2.00 -33.80
CA PHE A 554 -1.95 -0.60 -33.75
C PHE A 554 -3.09 0.27 -33.25
N ILE A 555 -2.88 0.99 -32.15
CA ILE A 555 -3.77 2.07 -31.74
C ILE A 555 -3.13 3.38 -32.15
N SER A 556 -3.82 4.15 -32.97
CA SER A 556 -3.36 5.48 -33.38
C SER A 556 -4.49 6.50 -33.38
N HIS A 557 -4.18 7.70 -32.92
CA HIS A 557 -4.99 8.89 -33.11
C HIS A 557 -4.66 9.63 -34.42
N ARG A 558 -3.55 9.27 -35.08
CA ARG A 558 -3.11 9.83 -36.37
C ARG A 558 -3.48 8.85 -37.49
N LEU A 559 -4.54 9.15 -38.21
CA LEU A 559 -5.10 8.24 -39.23
C LEU A 559 -4.17 8.04 -40.45
N SER A 560 -3.22 8.95 -40.68
CA SER A 560 -2.17 8.77 -41.70
C SER A 560 -1.35 7.50 -41.50
N SER A 561 -1.15 7.12 -40.24
CA SER A 561 -0.37 5.93 -39.86
C SER A 561 -1.14 4.61 -39.99
N THR A 562 -2.45 4.64 -40.17
CA THR A 562 -3.26 3.40 -40.30
C THR A 562 -3.22 2.79 -41.71
N ARG A 563 -2.69 3.51 -42.70
CA ARG A 563 -2.65 3.09 -44.10
C ARG A 563 -1.79 1.85 -44.39
N PHE A 564 -0.86 1.51 -43.53
CA PHE A 564 -0.03 0.32 -43.68
C PHE A 564 -0.65 -0.94 -43.04
N CYS A 565 -1.78 -0.79 -42.33
CA CYS A 565 -2.50 -1.90 -41.75
C CYS A 565 -3.40 -2.59 -42.78
N ASP A 566 -3.54 -3.92 -42.66
CA ASP A 566 -4.36 -4.71 -43.54
C ASP A 566 -5.84 -4.42 -43.35
N ARG A 567 -6.26 -4.12 -42.11
CA ARG A 567 -7.63 -3.81 -41.73
C ARG A 567 -7.67 -2.74 -40.65
N ILE A 568 -8.69 -1.92 -40.67
CA ILE A 568 -8.99 -0.84 -39.74
C ILE A 568 -10.34 -1.12 -39.08
N VAL A 569 -10.40 -1.03 -37.77
CA VAL A 569 -11.62 -1.14 -36.97
C VAL A 569 -11.86 0.18 -36.26
N PHE A 570 -13.00 0.82 -36.57
CA PHE A 570 -13.40 2.06 -35.92
C PHE A 570 -14.29 1.76 -34.72
N ILE A 571 -13.83 2.19 -33.52
CA ILE A 571 -14.56 1.97 -32.26
C ILE A 571 -15.16 3.28 -31.77
N GLU A 572 -16.44 3.24 -31.41
CA GLU A 572 -17.15 4.35 -30.78
C GLU A 572 -18.08 3.80 -29.70
N ASP A 573 -18.12 4.46 -28.54
CA ASP A 573 -18.95 4.08 -27.39
C ASP A 573 -18.87 2.60 -27.00
N GLY A 574 -17.68 2.00 -27.14
CA GLY A 574 -17.41 0.61 -26.80
C GLY A 574 -17.93 -0.42 -27.82
N LYS A 575 -18.28 0.00 -29.03
CA LYS A 575 -18.74 -0.86 -30.13
C LYS A 575 -17.92 -0.66 -31.38
N ILE A 576 -17.79 -1.68 -32.20
CA ILE A 576 -17.30 -1.56 -33.58
C ILE A 576 -18.39 -0.94 -34.42
N ILE A 577 -18.06 0.17 -35.09
CA ILE A 577 -19.00 0.92 -35.93
C ILE A 577 -18.69 0.72 -37.42
N GLU A 578 -17.40 0.71 -37.78
CA GLU A 578 -16.93 0.54 -39.15
C GLU A 578 -15.73 -0.41 -39.15
N GLU A 579 -15.60 -1.20 -40.21
CA GLU A 579 -14.53 -2.15 -40.40
C GLU A 579 -14.23 -2.32 -41.90
N GLY A 580 -12.96 -2.21 -42.27
CA GLY A 580 -12.54 -2.33 -43.67
C GLY A 580 -11.07 -1.94 -43.83
N ASP A 581 -10.56 -1.93 -45.06
CA ASP A 581 -9.29 -1.34 -45.39
C ASP A 581 -9.42 0.20 -45.54
N HIS A 582 -8.27 0.89 -45.63
CA HIS A 582 -8.26 2.35 -45.79
C HIS A 582 -9.08 2.85 -46.96
N TYR A 583 -9.01 2.19 -48.10
CA TYR A 583 -9.65 2.64 -49.33
C TYR A 583 -11.17 2.44 -49.25
N THR A 584 -11.64 1.28 -48.82
CA THR A 584 -13.02 0.97 -48.59
C THR A 584 -13.67 1.96 -47.62
N LEU A 585 -13.04 2.22 -46.46
CA LEU A 585 -13.59 3.14 -45.47
C LEU A 585 -13.59 4.62 -45.93
N MET A 586 -12.69 4.97 -46.85
CA MET A 586 -12.71 6.29 -47.51
C MET A 586 -13.80 6.42 -48.54
N GLU A 587 -14.13 5.34 -49.27
CA GLU A 587 -15.23 5.30 -50.25
C GLU A 587 -16.60 5.33 -49.56
N ASP A 588 -16.78 4.58 -48.49
CA ASP A 588 -18.03 4.51 -47.71
C ASP A 588 -18.45 5.86 -47.11
N GLY A 589 -17.53 6.80 -46.96
CA GLY A 589 -17.84 8.17 -46.50
C GLY A 589 -18.28 8.27 -45.06
N GLY A 590 -18.00 7.25 -44.24
CA GLY A 590 -18.42 7.11 -42.87
C GLY A 590 -17.69 8.01 -41.86
N LYS A 591 -17.64 7.58 -40.58
CA LYS A 591 -16.98 8.33 -39.51
C LYS A 591 -15.47 8.31 -39.66
N TYR A 592 -14.88 7.21 -40.13
CA TYR A 592 -13.46 7.11 -40.43
C TYR A 592 -13.04 8.18 -41.43
N ARG A 593 -13.72 8.32 -42.57
CA ARG A 593 -13.42 9.36 -43.56
C ARG A 593 -13.53 10.76 -42.99
N LYS A 594 -14.63 11.05 -42.25
CA LYS A 594 -14.82 12.37 -41.64
C LYS A 594 -13.66 12.73 -40.70
N MET A 595 -13.21 11.78 -39.90
CA MET A 595 -12.09 11.97 -38.99
C MET A 595 -10.77 12.12 -39.74
N TYR A 596 -10.57 11.37 -40.81
CA TYR A 596 -9.40 11.46 -41.69
C TYR A 596 -9.32 12.83 -42.39
N ASP A 597 -10.43 13.28 -42.98
CA ASP A 597 -10.50 14.58 -43.68
C ASP A 597 -10.27 15.76 -42.72
N MET A 598 -10.83 15.71 -41.51
CA MET A 598 -10.54 16.71 -40.48
C MET A 598 -9.04 16.79 -40.14
N GLN A 599 -8.39 15.65 -39.95
CA GLN A 599 -6.94 15.64 -39.67
C GLN A 599 -6.12 16.14 -40.87
N ALA A 600 -6.48 15.73 -42.06
CA ALA A 600 -5.79 16.15 -43.30
C ALA A 600 -5.92 17.67 -43.56
N HIS A 601 -7.07 18.28 -43.22
CA HIS A 601 -7.30 19.72 -43.35
C HIS A 601 -6.32 20.54 -42.49
N TYR A 602 -6.12 20.14 -41.24
CA TYR A 602 -5.15 20.82 -40.36
C TYR A 602 -3.71 20.78 -40.87
N TYR A 603 -3.35 19.76 -41.66
CA TYR A 603 -2.00 19.67 -42.26
C TYR A 603 -1.89 20.44 -43.57
N LYS A 604 -3.00 20.61 -44.33
CA LYS A 604 -3.00 21.39 -45.59
C LYS A 604 -3.01 22.90 -45.35
N ASP A 605 -3.74 23.37 -44.38
CA ASP A 605 -3.81 24.82 -44.06
C ASP A 605 -2.48 25.37 -43.53
N ASN A 606 -1.65 24.55 -42.88
CA ASN A 606 -0.31 24.98 -42.46
C ASN A 606 0.70 25.07 -43.62
N ILE A 607 0.44 24.40 -44.77
CA ILE A 607 1.31 24.49 -45.97
C ILE A 607 0.89 25.64 -46.86
N GLY A 608 -0.42 25.97 -46.91
CA GLY A 608 -0.93 27.12 -47.69
C GLY A 608 -0.59 28.49 -47.11
N GLY A 609 -0.30 28.55 -45.77
CA GLY A 609 0.10 29.83 -45.13
C GLY A 609 1.49 30.33 -45.53
N GLU A 610 2.39 29.45 -45.99
CA GLU A 610 3.72 29.84 -46.46
C GLU A 610 3.72 30.33 -47.92
N GLU A 611 2.77 29.96 -48.75
CA GLU A 611 2.63 30.49 -50.12
C GLU A 611 2.03 31.92 -50.14
N TYR A 612 1.09 32.22 -49.23
CA TYR A 612 0.55 33.58 -49.09
C TYR A 612 1.53 34.59 -48.51
N ALA A 613 2.54 34.14 -47.74
CA ALA A 613 3.57 35.03 -47.20
C ALA A 613 4.68 35.36 -48.23
N LYS A 614 4.79 34.59 -49.32
CA LYS A 614 5.78 34.84 -50.40
C LYS A 614 5.25 35.76 -51.51
N GLU A 615 3.95 36.00 -51.58
CA GLU A 615 3.38 36.97 -52.56
C GLU A 615 3.22 38.40 -52.01
N GLN A 616 3.57 38.68 -50.75
CA GLN A 616 3.51 40.02 -50.15
C GLN A 616 4.87 40.57 -49.68
N ILE A 617 6.00 40.00 -50.16
CA ILE A 617 7.32 40.62 -50.11
C ILE A 617 7.79 40.75 -51.56
#